data_e867e4c73a1a9e923412331bce354e79
#
_entry.id   e867e4c73a1a9e923412331bce354e79
#
_cell.length_a   1.000
_cell.length_b   1.000
_cell.length_c   1.000
_cell.angle_alpha   90.00
_cell.angle_beta   90.00
_cell.angle_gamma   90.00
#
_symmetry.space_group_name_H-M   'P 1'
#
loop_
_entity.id
_entity.type
_entity.pdbx_description
1 polymer ?
#
loop_
_entity_poly.entity_id
_entity_poly.type
_entity_poly.pdbx_seq_one_letter_code
_entity_poly.pdbx_strand_id
1 'polypeptide(L)'
;MKEKTLIRIEKDIENHDLGKARDRLHGLIQAYPEDLSLRKKLGDIYFRLQYPTMAGRYWYLEENKTPEMLQACQQFEKSMGNSPNEIVRALKFKGDSAIINNLSLQYNNPTIQSRVVEQIVQGPEENWKDNFVHFGCISIIVAIFISTCIGLYTIFNWLFS
;
A
#
# COMPACT_ATOMS: atom_id res chain seq x y z
N MET A 1 19.34 1.54 -23.78
CA MET A 1 19.22 0.40 -22.82
C MET A 1 17.97 0.56 -21.95
N LYS A 2 17.71 1.74 -21.37
CA LYS A 2 16.53 2.05 -20.52
C LYS A 2 15.20 1.69 -21.19
N GLU A 3 14.94 2.18 -22.43
CA GLU A 3 13.66 1.92 -23.12
C GLU A 3 13.36 0.42 -23.35
N LYS A 4 14.36 -0.35 -23.79
CA LYS A 4 14.18 -1.80 -23.94
C LYS A 4 13.77 -2.49 -22.64
N THR A 5 14.30 -2.03 -21.52
CA THR A 5 13.94 -2.57 -20.20
C THR A 5 12.55 -2.13 -19.79
N LEU A 6 12.15 -0.88 -20.08
CA LEU A 6 10.79 -0.40 -19.83
C LEU A 6 9.74 -1.21 -20.60
N ILE A 7 9.97 -1.48 -21.87
CA ILE A 7 9.09 -2.35 -22.68
C ILE A 7 8.94 -3.75 -22.06
N ARG A 8 10.03 -4.31 -21.52
CA ARG A 8 9.97 -5.61 -20.84
C ARG A 8 9.19 -5.54 -19.53
N ILE A 9 9.31 -4.43 -18.79
CA ILE A 9 8.56 -4.20 -17.57
C ILE A 9 7.06 -4.12 -17.88
N GLU A 10 6.66 -3.37 -18.89
CA GLU A 10 5.24 -3.31 -19.29
C GLU A 10 4.71 -4.68 -19.68
N LYS A 11 5.48 -5.46 -20.44
CA LYS A 11 5.12 -6.84 -20.79
C LYS A 11 4.99 -7.74 -19.55
N ASP A 12 5.90 -7.62 -18.57
CA ASP A 12 5.81 -8.39 -17.32
C ASP A 12 4.54 -7.98 -16.54
N ILE A 13 4.16 -6.69 -16.56
CA ILE A 13 2.93 -6.17 -15.93
C ILE A 13 1.68 -6.74 -16.63
N GLU A 14 1.65 -6.75 -17.96
CA GLU A 14 0.57 -7.32 -18.76
C GLU A 14 0.39 -8.83 -18.49
N ASN A 15 1.50 -9.54 -18.32
CA ASN A 15 1.50 -10.96 -17.98
C ASN A 15 1.22 -11.25 -16.49
N HIS A 16 0.86 -10.24 -15.69
CA HIS A 16 0.68 -10.34 -14.23
C HIS A 16 1.93 -10.79 -13.46
N ASP A 17 3.12 -10.72 -14.06
CA ASP A 17 4.39 -11.09 -13.44
C ASP A 17 5.02 -9.88 -12.70
N LEU A 18 4.27 -9.38 -11.71
CA LEU A 18 4.64 -8.17 -10.96
C LEU A 18 5.99 -8.31 -10.24
N GLY A 19 6.38 -9.55 -9.89
CA GLY A 19 7.68 -9.82 -9.27
C GLY A 19 8.84 -9.48 -10.19
N LYS A 20 8.80 -9.92 -11.47
CA LYS A 20 9.83 -9.59 -12.46
C LYS A 20 9.84 -8.11 -12.80
N ALA A 21 8.65 -7.51 -12.97
CA ALA A 21 8.54 -6.07 -13.22
C ALA A 21 9.20 -5.26 -12.10
N ARG A 22 8.93 -5.60 -10.83
CA ARG A 22 9.57 -5.02 -9.65
C ARG A 22 11.10 -5.12 -9.71
N ASP A 23 11.62 -6.31 -9.95
CA ASP A 23 13.07 -6.56 -9.92
C ASP A 23 13.79 -5.79 -11.04
N ARG A 24 13.19 -5.71 -12.23
CA ARG A 24 13.72 -4.88 -13.34
C ARG A 24 13.70 -3.40 -13.00
N LEU A 25 12.64 -2.90 -12.36
CA LEU A 25 12.57 -1.50 -11.93
C LEU A 25 13.62 -1.17 -10.87
N HIS A 26 13.90 -2.08 -9.95
CA HIS A 26 15.00 -1.89 -9.01
C HIS A 26 16.34 -1.70 -9.73
N GLY A 27 16.61 -2.50 -10.74
CA GLY A 27 17.83 -2.34 -11.58
C GLY A 27 17.87 -1.00 -12.32
N LEU A 28 16.72 -0.55 -12.86
CA LEU A 28 16.66 0.75 -13.55
C LEU A 28 16.84 1.92 -12.58
N ILE A 29 16.26 1.89 -11.39
CA ILE A 29 16.43 2.95 -10.38
C ILE A 29 17.89 3.07 -9.93
N GLN A 30 18.62 1.96 -9.86
CA GLN A 30 20.04 1.98 -9.56
C GLN A 30 20.85 2.63 -10.67
N ALA A 31 20.48 2.38 -11.94
CA ALA A 31 21.16 2.94 -13.11
C ALA A 31 20.76 4.41 -13.40
N TYR A 32 19.55 4.81 -13.03
CA TYR A 32 18.97 6.13 -13.28
C TYR A 32 18.31 6.70 -12.01
N PRO A 33 19.11 7.05 -10.98
CA PRO A 33 18.59 7.44 -9.67
C PRO A 33 17.80 8.75 -9.67
N GLU A 34 18.08 9.64 -10.62
CA GLU A 34 17.40 10.93 -10.78
C GLU A 34 15.99 10.81 -11.35
N ASP A 35 15.66 9.67 -11.97
CA ASP A 35 14.39 9.48 -12.64
C ASP A 35 13.30 9.05 -11.64
N LEU A 36 12.59 10.05 -11.11
CA LEU A 36 11.50 9.84 -10.16
C LEU A 36 10.34 9.04 -10.76
N SER A 37 10.14 9.07 -12.10
CA SER A 37 9.08 8.31 -12.75
C SER A 37 9.24 6.80 -12.58
N LEU A 38 10.48 6.30 -12.49
CA LEU A 38 10.78 4.90 -12.21
C LEU A 38 10.38 4.52 -10.78
N ARG A 39 10.59 5.44 -9.84
CA ARG A 39 10.18 5.25 -8.44
C ARG A 39 8.66 5.19 -8.32
N LYS A 40 7.95 6.10 -8.99
CA LYS A 40 6.49 6.08 -9.05
C LYS A 40 5.97 4.73 -9.56
N LYS A 41 6.45 4.26 -10.72
CA LYS A 41 6.09 2.94 -11.27
C LYS A 41 6.37 1.79 -10.29
N LEU A 42 7.48 1.84 -9.56
CA LEU A 42 7.80 0.83 -8.55
C LEU A 42 6.85 0.88 -7.35
N GLY A 43 6.44 2.08 -6.94
CA GLY A 43 5.39 2.28 -5.94
C GLY A 43 4.07 1.65 -6.36
N ASP A 44 3.66 1.88 -7.63
CA ASP A 44 2.43 1.31 -8.20
C ASP A 44 2.48 -0.24 -8.19
N ILE A 45 3.63 -0.83 -8.49
CA ILE A 45 3.80 -2.30 -8.43
C ILE A 45 3.73 -2.80 -6.99
N TYR A 46 4.38 -2.15 -6.03
CA TYR A 46 4.30 -2.56 -4.64
C TYR A 46 2.88 -2.44 -4.08
N PHE A 47 2.14 -1.41 -4.48
CA PHE A 47 0.74 -1.26 -4.09
C PHE A 47 -0.13 -2.40 -4.63
N ARG A 48 0.02 -2.76 -5.91
CA ARG A 48 -0.66 -3.92 -6.53
C ARG A 48 -0.27 -5.24 -5.87
N LEU A 49 0.96 -5.38 -5.39
CA LEU A 49 1.44 -6.54 -4.61
C LEU A 49 0.97 -6.54 -3.15
N GLN A 50 0.14 -5.56 -2.74
CA GLN A 50 -0.38 -5.41 -1.37
C GLN A 50 0.70 -5.12 -0.32
N TYR A 51 1.74 -4.36 -0.72
CA TYR A 51 2.78 -3.84 0.18
C TYR A 51 2.69 -2.31 0.29
N PRO A 52 1.65 -1.75 0.95
CA PRO A 52 1.41 -0.30 0.97
C PRO A 52 2.55 0.49 1.62
N THR A 53 3.17 -0.02 2.67
CA THR A 53 4.34 0.61 3.29
C THR A 53 5.51 0.77 2.32
N MET A 54 5.76 -0.24 1.49
CA MET A 54 6.79 -0.17 0.45
C MET A 54 6.38 0.76 -0.69
N ALA A 55 5.12 0.75 -1.10
CA ALA A 55 4.59 1.69 -2.07
C ALA A 55 4.79 3.14 -1.59
N GLY A 56 4.41 3.43 -0.35
CA GLY A 56 4.60 4.75 0.27
C GLY A 56 6.04 5.23 0.27
N ARG A 57 7.00 4.34 0.53
CA ARG A 57 8.42 4.65 0.43
C ARG A 57 8.84 5.13 -0.96
N TYR A 58 8.32 4.53 -2.03
CA TYR A 58 8.67 4.89 -3.40
C TYR A 58 7.88 6.10 -3.90
N TRP A 59 6.64 6.29 -3.46
CA TRP A 59 5.81 7.45 -3.75
C TRP A 59 6.15 8.69 -2.91
N TYR A 60 7.02 8.55 -1.91
CA TYR A 60 7.30 9.61 -0.94
C TYR A 60 7.75 10.92 -1.59
N LEU A 61 8.54 10.82 -2.67
CA LEU A 61 9.07 11.94 -3.43
C LEU A 61 8.13 12.45 -4.54
N GLU A 62 6.97 11.84 -4.72
CA GLU A 62 5.98 12.29 -5.71
C GLU A 62 5.36 13.61 -5.23
N GLU A 63 5.26 14.60 -6.15
CA GLU A 63 4.68 15.91 -5.81
C GLU A 63 3.14 15.82 -5.73
N ASN A 64 2.53 15.15 -6.70
CA ASN A 64 1.09 15.02 -6.81
C ASN A 64 0.65 13.63 -6.30
N LYS A 65 0.31 13.56 -5.01
CA LYS A 65 -0.12 12.33 -4.37
C LYS A 65 -1.64 12.19 -4.41
N THR A 66 -2.11 11.00 -4.79
CA THR A 66 -3.52 10.62 -4.59
C THR A 66 -3.79 10.31 -3.12
N PRO A 67 -5.06 10.22 -2.67
CA PRO A 67 -5.39 9.83 -1.30
C PRO A 67 -4.76 8.50 -0.88
N GLU A 68 -4.75 7.50 -1.78
CA GLU A 68 -4.13 6.19 -1.53
C GLU A 68 -2.61 6.30 -1.35
N MET A 69 -1.95 7.14 -2.18
CA MET A 69 -0.52 7.42 -2.04
C MET A 69 -0.21 8.10 -0.71
N LEU A 70 -1.04 9.05 -0.28
CA LEU A 70 -0.89 9.72 1.02
C LEU A 70 -1.00 8.73 2.17
N GLN A 71 -2.01 7.86 2.15
CA GLN A 71 -2.20 6.82 3.16
C GLN A 71 -1.01 5.85 3.21
N ALA A 72 -0.50 5.43 2.06
CA ALA A 72 0.68 4.57 1.96
C ALA A 72 1.95 5.28 2.51
N CYS A 73 2.14 6.56 2.20
CA CYS A 73 3.24 7.36 2.74
C CYS A 73 3.16 7.47 4.27
N GLN A 74 1.97 7.66 4.85
CA GLN A 74 1.80 7.67 6.31
C GLN A 74 2.12 6.32 6.96
N GLN A 75 1.73 5.21 6.32
CA GLN A 75 2.12 3.88 6.82
C GLN A 75 3.64 3.71 6.79
N PHE A 76 4.31 4.21 5.75
CA PHE A 76 5.76 4.22 5.69
C PHE A 76 6.37 5.09 6.80
N GLU A 77 5.88 6.32 7.03
CA GLU A 77 6.33 7.19 8.12
C GLU A 77 6.20 6.54 9.50
N LYS A 78 5.02 5.95 9.77
CA LYS A 78 4.79 5.18 11.00
C LYS A 78 5.78 4.04 11.17
N SER A 79 6.10 3.32 10.09
CA SER A 79 7.08 2.21 10.12
C SER A 79 8.50 2.69 10.41
N MET A 80 8.80 3.97 10.13
CA MET A 80 10.08 4.63 10.44
C MET A 80 10.04 5.39 11.79
N GLY A 81 9.04 5.16 12.61
CA GLY A 81 8.86 5.84 13.89
C GLY A 81 8.59 7.34 13.77
N ASN A 82 8.07 7.80 12.63
CA ASN A 82 7.88 9.22 12.29
C ASN A 82 9.15 10.06 12.45
N SER A 83 10.32 9.44 12.32
CA SER A 83 11.62 10.12 12.43
C SER A 83 12.09 10.63 11.07
N PRO A 84 12.26 11.95 10.85
CA PRO A 84 12.71 12.52 9.59
C PRO A 84 14.04 11.91 9.11
N ASN A 85 14.99 11.71 10.02
CA ASN A 85 16.29 11.14 9.69
C ASN A 85 16.18 9.69 9.21
N GLU A 86 15.34 8.88 9.86
CA GLU A 86 15.12 7.50 9.44
C GLU A 86 14.37 7.41 8.12
N ILE A 87 13.40 8.30 7.88
CA ILE A 87 12.69 8.40 6.61
C ILE A 87 13.68 8.72 5.48
N VAL A 88 14.49 9.77 5.61
CA VAL A 88 15.50 10.16 4.62
C VAL A 88 16.47 9.00 4.35
N ARG A 89 16.95 8.33 5.40
CA ARG A 89 17.85 7.19 5.27
C ARG A 89 17.18 6.00 4.58
N ALA A 90 15.91 5.74 4.89
CA ALA A 90 15.15 4.65 4.28
C ALA A 90 14.81 4.91 2.82
N LEU A 91 14.64 6.16 2.38
CA LEU A 91 14.37 6.50 0.97
C LEU A 91 15.50 6.05 0.05
N LYS A 92 16.75 5.97 0.54
CA LYS A 92 17.95 5.60 -0.24
C LYS A 92 18.02 6.35 -1.58
N PHE A 93 17.57 7.60 -1.58
CA PHE A 93 17.59 8.43 -2.77
C PHE A 93 19.02 8.92 -3.00
N LYS A 94 19.52 8.72 -4.22
CA LYS A 94 20.87 9.12 -4.64
C LYS A 94 20.87 10.28 -5.64
N GLY A 95 19.69 10.89 -5.85
CA GLY A 95 19.51 12.04 -6.71
C GLY A 95 19.83 13.36 -6.02
N ASP A 96 19.30 14.46 -6.56
CA ASP A 96 19.57 15.81 -6.08
C ASP A 96 19.28 15.95 -4.57
N SER A 97 20.30 16.37 -3.84
CA SER A 97 20.19 16.63 -2.40
C SER A 97 19.20 17.75 -2.05
N ALA A 98 18.90 18.64 -3.00
CA ALA A 98 17.91 19.70 -2.80
C ALA A 98 16.51 19.12 -2.53
N ILE A 99 16.15 18.01 -3.17
CA ILE A 99 14.86 17.32 -2.94
C ILE A 99 14.78 16.80 -1.50
N ILE A 100 15.85 16.21 -1.00
CA ILE A 100 15.94 15.69 0.37
C ILE A 100 15.91 16.83 1.40
N ASN A 101 16.63 17.93 1.11
CA ASN A 101 16.66 19.11 1.99
C ASN A 101 15.27 19.76 2.08
N ASN A 102 14.56 19.88 0.96
CA ASN A 102 13.19 20.40 0.94
C ASN A 102 12.23 19.51 1.74
N LEU A 103 12.38 18.19 1.70
CA LEU A 103 11.62 17.26 2.51
C LEU A 103 11.84 17.46 4.01
N SER A 104 13.09 17.63 4.43
CA SER A 104 13.42 17.86 5.84
C SER A 104 12.86 19.20 6.34
N LEU A 105 12.85 20.24 5.48
CA LEU A 105 12.25 21.55 5.77
C LEU A 105 10.72 21.48 5.84
N GLN A 106 10.08 20.70 4.94
CA GLN A 106 8.63 20.49 4.97
C GLN A 106 8.19 19.73 6.21
N TYR A 107 8.93 18.72 6.63
CA TYR A 107 8.60 17.92 7.81
C TYR A 107 8.68 18.76 9.11
N ASN A 108 9.59 19.71 9.18
CA ASN A 108 9.74 20.63 10.33
C ASN A 108 8.72 21.78 10.33
N ASN A 109 7.83 21.87 9.32
CA ASN A 109 6.86 22.96 9.22
C ASN A 109 5.47 22.48 9.66
N PRO A 110 4.99 22.88 10.89
CA PRO A 110 3.71 22.40 11.43
C PRO A 110 2.50 22.79 10.57
N THR A 111 2.62 23.83 9.75
CA THR A 111 1.53 24.31 8.88
C THR A 111 1.26 23.36 7.70
N ILE A 112 2.28 22.61 7.25
CA ILE A 112 2.11 21.65 6.14
C ILE A 112 1.54 20.34 6.67
N GLN A 113 1.95 19.96 7.88
CA GLN A 113 1.43 18.77 8.56
C GLN A 113 -0.08 18.89 8.80
N SER A 114 -0.59 20.10 9.17
CA SER A 114 -2.02 20.33 9.35
C SER A 114 -2.82 20.23 8.03
N ARG A 115 -2.29 20.74 6.91
CA ARG A 115 -2.95 20.63 5.59
C ARG A 115 -3.04 19.20 5.09
N VAL A 116 -2.00 18.41 5.28
CA VAL A 116 -1.98 16.99 4.90
C VAL A 116 -3.00 16.21 5.74
N VAL A 117 -3.07 16.48 7.05
CA VAL A 117 -4.07 15.87 7.94
C VAL A 117 -5.48 16.26 7.54
N GLU A 118 -5.72 17.53 7.15
CA GLU A 118 -7.04 18.03 6.75
C GLU A 118 -7.53 17.41 5.44
N GLN A 119 -6.62 17.19 4.47
CA GLN A 119 -6.94 16.48 3.23
C GLN A 119 -7.23 14.98 3.43
N ILE A 120 -6.66 14.37 4.48
CA ILE A 120 -6.86 12.96 4.81
C ILE A 120 -8.15 12.76 5.62
N VAL A 121 -8.49 13.69 6.49
CA VAL A 121 -9.76 13.68 7.25
C VAL A 121 -10.97 13.84 6.32
N GLN A 122 -10.79 14.45 5.13
CA GLN A 122 -11.81 14.54 4.09
C GLN A 122 -11.73 13.39 3.04
N GLY A 123 -10.83 12.42 3.23
CA GLY A 123 -10.80 11.20 2.43
C GLY A 123 -12.10 10.41 2.56
N PRO A 124 -12.44 9.55 1.59
CA PRO A 124 -13.71 8.81 1.59
C PRO A 124 -13.85 8.08 2.92
N GLU A 125 -14.99 8.31 3.57
CA GLU A 125 -15.37 7.60 4.80
C GLU A 125 -15.10 6.12 4.59
N GLU A 126 -14.22 5.57 5.40
CA GLU A 126 -13.95 4.14 5.46
C GLU A 126 -15.31 3.44 5.53
N ASN A 127 -15.63 2.71 4.48
CA ASN A 127 -16.96 2.18 4.27
C ASN A 127 -17.23 1.09 5.31
N TRP A 128 -17.60 1.50 6.53
CA TRP A 128 -18.01 0.63 7.63
C TRP A 128 -19.03 -0.43 7.16
N LYS A 129 -19.80 -0.11 6.12
CA LYS A 129 -20.78 -1.04 5.54
C LYS A 129 -20.15 -2.33 4.99
N ASP A 130 -18.93 -2.27 4.43
CA ASP A 130 -18.25 -3.45 3.88
C ASP A 130 -17.78 -4.40 4.99
N ASN A 131 -17.35 -3.87 6.14
CA ASN A 131 -17.02 -4.69 7.30
C ASN A 131 -18.25 -5.37 7.90
N PHE A 132 -19.42 -4.72 7.92
CA PHE A 132 -20.66 -5.34 8.39
C PHE A 132 -21.15 -6.48 7.48
N VAL A 133 -20.93 -6.38 6.18
CA VAL A 133 -21.30 -7.46 5.23
C VAL A 133 -20.44 -8.71 5.49
N HIS A 134 -19.15 -8.58 5.75
CA HIS A 134 -18.28 -9.71 6.09
C HIS A 134 -18.67 -10.36 7.43
N PHE A 135 -18.96 -9.58 8.47
CA PHE A 135 -19.42 -10.13 9.75
C PHE A 135 -20.82 -10.75 9.64
N GLY A 136 -21.72 -10.17 8.84
CA GLY A 136 -23.06 -10.72 8.58
C GLY A 136 -23.02 -12.09 7.88
N CYS A 137 -22.18 -12.27 6.88
CA CYS A 137 -22.02 -13.55 6.18
C CYS A 137 -21.48 -14.64 7.10
N ILE A 138 -20.51 -14.33 7.95
CA ILE A 138 -19.92 -15.31 8.89
C ILE A 138 -20.96 -15.75 9.92
N SER A 139 -21.77 -14.84 10.47
CA SER A 139 -22.81 -15.17 11.46
C SER A 139 -23.90 -16.07 10.88
N ILE A 140 -24.30 -15.88 9.61
CA ILE A 140 -25.27 -16.73 8.93
C ILE A 140 -24.71 -18.14 8.74
N ILE A 141 -23.44 -18.30 8.32
CA ILE A 141 -22.82 -19.61 8.13
C ILE A 141 -22.75 -20.36 9.47
N VAL A 142 -22.37 -19.69 10.55
CA VAL A 142 -22.34 -20.28 11.90
C VAL A 142 -23.73 -20.72 12.35
N ALA A 143 -24.76 -19.91 12.12
CA ALA A 143 -26.16 -20.26 12.48
C ALA A 143 -26.66 -21.50 11.72
N ILE A 144 -26.36 -21.62 10.43
CA ILE A 144 -26.69 -22.80 9.62
C ILE A 144 -25.96 -24.05 10.16
N PHE A 145 -24.71 -23.93 10.53
CA PHE A 145 -23.90 -25.04 11.09
C PHE A 145 -24.48 -25.55 12.42
N ILE A 146 -24.88 -24.64 13.31
CA ILE A 146 -25.50 -25.00 14.60
C ILE A 146 -26.85 -25.68 14.37
N SER A 147 -27.67 -25.15 13.45
CA SER A 147 -28.97 -25.71 13.11
C SER A 147 -28.88 -27.13 12.55
N THR A 148 -27.89 -27.39 11.67
CA THR A 148 -27.66 -28.74 11.11
C THR A 148 -27.17 -29.73 12.17
N CYS A 149 -26.30 -29.30 13.08
CA CYS A 149 -25.83 -30.15 14.19
C CYS A 149 -26.98 -30.55 15.14
N ILE A 150 -27.86 -29.60 15.49
CA ILE A 150 -29.07 -29.88 16.32
C ILE A 150 -29.99 -30.85 15.60
N GLY A 151 -30.26 -30.63 14.29
CA GLY A 151 -31.09 -31.51 13.49
C GLY A 151 -30.58 -32.95 13.43
N LEU A 152 -29.28 -33.13 13.21
CA LEU A 152 -28.65 -34.45 13.21
C LEU A 152 -28.70 -35.12 14.58
N TYR A 153 -28.50 -34.37 15.66
CA TYR A 153 -28.60 -34.90 17.03
C TYR A 153 -30.00 -35.37 17.37
N THR A 154 -31.03 -34.61 16.99
CA THR A 154 -32.44 -34.99 17.23
C THR A 154 -32.86 -36.22 16.42
N ILE A 155 -32.44 -36.36 15.16
CA ILE A 155 -32.67 -37.54 14.33
C ILE A 155 -31.98 -38.77 14.92
N PHE A 156 -30.73 -38.64 15.34
CA PHE A 156 -29.96 -39.71 15.95
C PHE A 156 -30.63 -40.20 17.26
N ASN A 157 -31.06 -39.28 18.10
CA ASN A 157 -31.70 -39.62 19.38
C ASN A 157 -33.08 -40.28 19.16
N TRP A 158 -33.83 -39.88 18.10
CA TRP A 158 -35.11 -40.52 17.75
C TRP A 158 -34.92 -41.92 17.16
N LEU A 159 -33.83 -42.15 16.42
CA LEU A 159 -33.56 -43.45 15.77
C LEU A 159 -33.08 -44.53 16.77
N PHE A 160 -32.41 -44.10 17.85
CA PHE A 160 -31.80 -45.01 18.86
C PHE A 160 -32.52 -45.01 20.21
N SER A 161 -33.63 -44.30 20.37
CA SER A 161 -34.53 -44.35 21.52
C SER A 161 -35.79 -45.19 21.19
#